data_14e3ec54d19973df22272093db052744
#
_entry.id   14e3ec54d19973df22272093db052744
#
_cell.length_a   1.000
_cell.length_b   1.000
_cell.length_c   1.000
_cell.angle_alpha   90.00
_cell.angle_beta   90.00
_cell.angle_gamma   90.00
#
_symmetry.space_group_name_H-M   'P 1'
#
loop_
_entity.id
_entity.type
_entity.pdbx_description
1 polymer ?
#
loop_
_entity_poly.entity_id
_entity_poly.type
_entity_poly.pdbx_seq_one_letter_code
_entity_poly.pdbx_strand_id
1 'polypeptide(L)'
;MADDNLPSKKSSTTDVDAFLAKVAATPVTKAPGQRGRLLFAMDATASRQPTWDRAANIQGQMFEETAALGGLELQLAFFRGFREFKVSKWVTDSAHLLRLMTSVFCMAGHTQIGKVLSHTINETEKKKVDALIYVGDCVEEDVDNLGHLAGKLGLMGVPAFVFHEGGDPVAGFAFKQIAKLTGGAYCPFDASSAQTLRDLLSAVAVFAAGGRPALEDLAKKKGGETLLIADQMKRR
;
A
#
# COMPACT_ATOMS: atom_id res chain seq x y z
N MET A 1 -13.85 -11.15 33.97
CA MET A 1 -13.59 -11.72 32.63
C MET A 1 -14.50 -11.01 31.68
N ALA A 2 -14.02 -9.97 31.03
CA ALA A 2 -14.78 -9.24 30.01
C ALA A 2 -14.33 -9.82 28.66
N ASP A 3 -15.30 -10.36 27.91
CA ASP A 3 -15.09 -10.84 26.54
C ASP A 3 -14.78 -9.63 25.65
N ASP A 4 -13.52 -9.48 25.31
CA ASP A 4 -13.01 -8.50 24.33
C ASP A 4 -13.24 -9.09 22.91
N ASN A 5 -14.52 -9.23 22.56
CA ASN A 5 -14.93 -9.64 21.22
C ASN A 5 -15.26 -8.38 20.38
N LEU A 6 -14.25 -7.57 20.11
CA LEU A 6 -14.34 -6.54 19.09
C LEU A 6 -14.47 -7.24 17.72
N PRO A 7 -15.57 -7.02 16.98
CA PRO A 7 -15.74 -7.64 15.68
C PRO A 7 -14.67 -7.13 14.72
N SER A 8 -13.72 -8.00 14.38
CA SER A 8 -12.77 -7.70 13.30
C SER A 8 -13.59 -7.50 12.02
N LYS A 9 -13.55 -6.29 11.48
CA LYS A 9 -14.29 -5.92 10.29
C LYS A 9 -13.62 -6.57 9.08
N LYS A 10 -14.11 -7.73 8.67
CA LYS A 10 -13.68 -8.39 7.43
C LYS A 10 -13.88 -7.41 6.27
N SER A 11 -12.89 -7.32 5.39
CA SER A 11 -13.06 -6.60 4.12
C SER A 11 -14.24 -7.25 3.39
N SER A 12 -15.28 -6.47 3.15
CA SER A 12 -16.35 -6.93 2.28
C SER A 12 -15.86 -6.93 0.82
N THR A 13 -16.43 -7.75 -0.04
CA THR A 13 -16.21 -7.66 -1.49
C THR A 13 -16.42 -6.24 -2.00
N THR A 14 -17.40 -5.54 -1.45
CA THR A 14 -17.68 -4.12 -1.75
C THR A 14 -16.53 -3.18 -1.42
N ASP A 15 -15.81 -3.38 -0.30
CA ASP A 15 -14.66 -2.55 0.07
C ASP A 15 -13.48 -2.77 -0.88
N VAL A 16 -13.25 -4.03 -1.28
CA VAL A 16 -12.22 -4.41 -2.26
C VAL A 16 -12.54 -3.80 -3.63
N ASP A 17 -13.77 -3.93 -4.10
CA ASP A 17 -14.23 -3.38 -5.38
C ASP A 17 -14.10 -1.86 -5.42
N ALA A 18 -14.51 -1.18 -4.36
CA ALA A 18 -14.38 0.27 -4.23
C ALA A 18 -12.91 0.72 -4.24
N PHE A 19 -12.03 -0.02 -3.58
CA PHE A 19 -10.59 0.23 -3.60
C PHE A 19 -10.01 0.08 -5.02
N LEU A 20 -10.26 -1.03 -5.68
CA LEU A 20 -9.75 -1.31 -7.02
C LEU A 20 -10.26 -0.29 -8.05
N ALA A 21 -11.53 0.11 -7.96
CA ALA A 21 -12.08 1.19 -8.78
C ALA A 21 -11.35 2.53 -8.55
N LYS A 22 -10.99 2.83 -7.31
CA LYS A 22 -10.21 4.02 -6.97
C LYS A 22 -8.79 3.97 -7.51
N VAL A 23 -8.10 2.82 -7.40
CA VAL A 23 -6.77 2.62 -7.99
C VAL A 23 -6.83 2.86 -9.51
N ALA A 24 -7.82 2.28 -10.18
CA ALA A 24 -8.00 2.44 -11.62
C ALA A 24 -8.28 3.90 -12.04
N ALA A 25 -8.98 4.67 -11.21
CA ALA A 25 -9.27 6.07 -11.46
C ALA A 25 -8.11 7.04 -11.16
N THR A 26 -7.04 6.56 -10.50
CA THR A 26 -5.88 7.38 -10.14
C THR A 26 -5.09 7.79 -11.40
N PRO A 27 -4.69 9.06 -11.54
CA PRO A 27 -3.98 9.53 -12.73
C PRO A 27 -2.65 8.80 -12.95
N VAL A 28 -2.36 8.47 -14.20
CA VAL A 28 -1.08 7.90 -14.61
C VAL A 28 -0.09 9.03 -14.87
N THR A 29 1.05 8.98 -14.21
CA THR A 29 2.12 10.01 -14.34
C THR A 29 3.38 9.47 -14.99
N LYS A 30 3.36 8.22 -15.52
CA LYS A 30 4.53 7.51 -15.99
C LYS A 30 4.53 7.30 -17.51
N ALA A 31 5.69 7.48 -18.14
CA ALA A 31 5.90 7.14 -19.55
C ALA A 31 5.91 5.60 -19.73
N PRO A 32 5.32 5.06 -20.83
CA PRO A 32 5.33 3.64 -21.13
C PRO A 32 6.76 3.07 -21.20
N GLY A 33 6.96 1.87 -20.65
CA GLY A 33 8.24 1.15 -20.70
C GLY A 33 9.25 1.55 -19.61
N GLN A 34 8.97 2.56 -18.79
CA GLN A 34 9.79 2.86 -17.62
C GLN A 34 9.41 1.97 -16.44
N ARG A 35 10.43 1.54 -15.68
CA ARG A 35 10.22 0.76 -14.45
C ARG A 35 9.46 1.57 -13.41
N GLY A 36 8.40 0.98 -12.83
CA GLY A 36 7.64 1.61 -11.76
C GLY A 36 8.43 1.72 -10.49
N ARG A 37 8.33 2.86 -9.78
CA ARG A 37 8.94 3.05 -8.46
C ARG A 37 7.87 3.03 -7.39
N LEU A 38 7.88 1.97 -6.58
CA LEU A 38 6.92 1.73 -5.53
C LEU A 38 7.60 1.73 -4.17
N LEU A 39 7.19 2.64 -3.29
CA LEU A 39 7.61 2.60 -1.90
C LEU A 39 6.60 1.77 -1.11
N PHE A 40 7.09 0.70 -0.48
CA PHE A 40 6.29 -0.21 0.33
C PHE A 40 6.63 0.01 1.80
N ALA A 41 5.73 0.59 2.54
CA ALA A 41 5.92 0.94 3.94
C ALA A 41 5.00 0.13 4.84
N MET A 42 5.55 -0.40 5.92
CA MET A 42 4.80 -1.20 6.88
C MET A 42 5.09 -0.76 8.32
N ASP A 43 4.05 -0.75 9.10
CA ASP A 43 4.15 -0.79 10.55
C ASP A 43 4.70 -2.18 10.96
N ALA A 44 5.86 -2.21 11.59
CA ALA A 44 6.48 -3.41 12.14
C ALA A 44 6.40 -3.43 13.68
N THR A 45 5.32 -2.92 14.25
CA THR A 45 5.02 -3.09 15.68
C THR A 45 4.63 -4.53 15.99
N ALA A 46 4.64 -4.92 17.27
CA ALA A 46 4.51 -6.32 17.67
C ALA A 46 3.19 -6.98 17.22
N SER A 47 2.10 -6.22 17.16
CA SER A 47 0.79 -6.68 16.68
C SER A 47 0.79 -7.09 15.20
N ARG A 48 1.79 -6.63 14.44
CA ARG A 48 1.84 -6.74 12.98
C ARG A 48 2.59 -7.97 12.45
N GLN A 49 3.23 -8.78 13.30
CA GLN A 49 4.05 -9.92 12.86
C GLN A 49 3.33 -10.85 11.87
N PRO A 50 2.06 -11.29 12.10
CA PRO A 50 1.38 -12.19 11.16
C PRO A 50 1.15 -11.57 9.78
N THR A 51 0.88 -10.26 9.73
CA THR A 51 0.69 -9.54 8.45
C THR A 51 2.02 -9.32 7.74
N TRP A 52 3.07 -9.03 8.48
CA TRP A 52 4.42 -8.92 7.93
C TRP A 52 4.86 -10.20 7.25
N ASP A 53 4.70 -11.35 7.92
CA ASP A 53 5.07 -12.65 7.38
C ASP A 53 4.29 -12.98 6.10
N ARG A 54 2.99 -12.63 6.04
CA ARG A 54 2.18 -12.77 4.82
C ARG A 54 2.66 -11.86 3.69
N ALA A 55 2.92 -10.59 3.98
CA ALA A 55 3.42 -9.65 2.98
C ALA A 55 4.76 -10.12 2.40
N ALA A 56 5.64 -10.69 3.21
CA ALA A 56 6.89 -11.29 2.75
C ALA A 56 6.65 -12.45 1.76
N ASN A 57 5.64 -13.28 2.03
CA ASN A 57 5.33 -14.44 1.17
C ASN A 57 4.71 -14.06 -0.19
N ILE A 58 3.98 -12.94 -0.29
CA ILE A 58 3.30 -12.54 -1.54
C ILE A 58 4.11 -11.57 -2.40
N GLN A 59 5.20 -11.02 -1.90
CA GLN A 59 6.00 -10.02 -2.62
C GLN A 59 6.57 -10.55 -3.95
N GLY A 60 6.86 -11.86 -4.06
CA GLY A 60 7.33 -12.49 -5.29
C GLY A 60 6.37 -12.29 -6.45
N GLN A 61 5.07 -12.45 -6.20
CA GLN A 61 4.03 -12.30 -7.22
C GLN A 61 3.90 -10.87 -7.74
N MET A 62 4.13 -9.86 -6.88
CA MET A 62 4.14 -8.46 -7.31
C MET A 62 5.21 -8.22 -8.39
N PHE A 63 6.37 -8.85 -8.27
CA PHE A 63 7.44 -8.75 -9.28
C PHE A 63 7.10 -9.52 -10.55
N GLU A 64 6.53 -10.71 -10.44
CA GLU A 64 6.13 -11.55 -11.59
C GLU A 64 5.06 -10.84 -12.43
N GLU A 65 4.02 -10.30 -11.79
CA GLU A 65 2.93 -9.61 -12.49
C GLU A 65 3.37 -8.32 -13.18
N THR A 66 4.45 -7.70 -12.72
CA THR A 66 4.94 -6.44 -13.28
C THR A 66 6.10 -6.61 -14.24
N ALA A 67 6.69 -7.79 -14.36
CA ALA A 67 7.86 -8.05 -15.20
C ALA A 67 7.64 -7.67 -16.66
N ALA A 68 6.49 -8.05 -17.25
CA ALA A 68 6.13 -7.74 -18.64
C ALA A 68 5.87 -6.23 -18.90
N LEU A 69 5.67 -5.43 -17.84
CA LEU A 69 5.41 -4.00 -17.90
C LEU A 69 6.68 -3.14 -17.74
N GLY A 70 7.85 -3.74 -17.75
CA GLY A 70 9.13 -3.08 -17.47
C GLY A 70 9.61 -3.31 -16.03
N GLY A 71 8.80 -3.96 -15.21
CA GLY A 71 9.12 -4.33 -13.83
C GLY A 71 8.95 -3.19 -12.82
N LEU A 72 9.31 -3.51 -11.59
CA LEU A 72 9.29 -2.58 -10.46
C LEU A 72 10.70 -2.29 -9.94
N GLU A 73 10.89 -1.07 -9.48
CA GLU A 73 11.92 -0.66 -8.55
C GLU A 73 11.23 -0.41 -7.21
N LEU A 74 11.51 -1.22 -6.20
CA LEU A 74 10.78 -1.23 -4.93
C LEU A 74 11.71 -0.86 -3.78
N GLN A 75 11.25 -0.01 -2.88
CA GLN A 75 11.92 0.31 -1.63
C GLN A 75 11.04 -0.12 -0.46
N LEU A 76 11.61 -0.89 0.47
CA LEU A 76 10.97 -1.23 1.73
C LEU A 76 11.28 -0.16 2.77
N ALA A 77 10.25 0.35 3.43
CA ALA A 77 10.37 1.17 4.62
C ALA A 77 9.58 0.51 5.77
N PHE A 78 10.09 0.58 6.99
CA PHE A 78 9.35 0.14 8.16
C PHE A 78 9.79 0.92 9.40
N PHE A 79 8.92 0.96 10.37
CA PHE A 79 9.21 1.48 11.70
C PHE A 79 8.80 0.49 12.78
N ARG A 80 9.54 0.50 13.88
CA ARG A 80 9.28 -0.35 15.05
C ARG A 80 9.97 0.22 16.28
N GLY A 81 9.69 -0.35 17.44
CA GLY A 81 10.38 -0.01 18.67
C GLY A 81 10.37 1.47 18.98
N PHE A 82 11.40 1.92 19.70
CA PHE A 82 11.52 3.32 20.11
C PHE A 82 12.22 4.15 19.04
N ARG A 83 11.44 4.78 18.13
CA ARG A 83 11.92 5.67 17.06
C ARG A 83 12.78 5.01 15.97
N GLU A 84 12.80 3.69 15.87
CA GLU A 84 13.50 3.01 14.79
C GLU A 84 12.69 3.15 13.50
N PHE A 85 13.26 3.86 12.52
CA PHE A 85 12.75 3.96 11.15
C PHE A 85 13.86 3.49 10.20
N LYS A 86 13.59 2.48 9.42
CA LYS A 86 14.54 1.86 8.50
C LYS A 86 14.00 1.88 7.08
N VAL A 87 14.91 2.06 6.14
CA VAL A 87 14.62 1.97 4.71
C VAL A 87 15.66 1.11 4.02
N SER A 88 15.25 0.33 3.04
CA SER A 88 16.16 -0.42 2.18
C SER A 88 16.74 0.49 1.09
N LYS A 89 17.73 -0.04 0.35
CA LYS A 89 18.00 0.48 -0.99
C LYS A 89 16.82 0.14 -1.90
N TRP A 90 16.71 0.85 -3.02
CA TRP A 90 15.82 0.48 -4.10
C TRP A 90 16.27 -0.85 -4.71
N VAL A 91 15.36 -1.82 -4.82
CA VAL A 91 15.62 -3.17 -5.33
C VAL A 91 14.74 -3.49 -6.53
N THR A 92 15.24 -4.33 -7.42
CA THR A 92 14.57 -4.70 -8.66
C THR A 92 14.28 -6.19 -8.78
N ASP A 93 14.65 -6.96 -7.76
CA ASP A 93 14.41 -8.40 -7.70
C ASP A 93 13.72 -8.82 -6.41
N SER A 94 12.87 -9.85 -6.54
CA SER A 94 12.07 -10.37 -5.43
C SER A 94 12.90 -11.07 -4.37
N ALA A 95 13.98 -11.77 -4.76
CA ALA A 95 14.79 -12.51 -3.82
C ALA A 95 15.53 -11.58 -2.85
N HIS A 96 15.98 -10.42 -3.32
CA HIS A 96 16.59 -9.42 -2.46
C HIS A 96 15.56 -8.81 -1.49
N LEU A 97 14.37 -8.47 -1.98
CA LEU A 97 13.30 -7.94 -1.14
C LEU A 97 12.87 -8.96 -0.08
N LEU A 98 12.73 -10.23 -0.45
CA LEU A 98 12.38 -11.30 0.49
C LEU A 98 13.40 -11.40 1.63
N ARG A 99 14.70 -11.40 1.30
CA ARG A 99 15.75 -11.40 2.34
C ARG A 99 15.66 -10.21 3.29
N LEU A 100 15.35 -9.03 2.76
CA LEU A 100 15.15 -7.83 3.59
C LEU A 100 13.94 -8.00 4.51
N MET A 101 12.80 -8.42 3.99
CA MET A 101 11.57 -8.58 4.76
C MET A 101 11.68 -9.67 5.83
N THR A 102 12.26 -10.82 5.49
CA THR A 102 12.44 -11.93 6.45
C THR A 102 13.47 -11.63 7.54
N SER A 103 14.30 -10.61 7.38
CA SER A 103 15.24 -10.16 8.44
C SER A 103 14.59 -9.21 9.46
N VAL A 104 13.36 -8.77 9.24
CA VAL A 104 12.66 -7.83 10.13
C VAL A 104 11.87 -8.61 11.18
N PHE A 105 12.05 -8.22 12.44
CA PHE A 105 11.20 -8.64 13.56
C PHE A 105 10.31 -7.48 13.95
N CYS A 106 9.03 -7.74 14.15
CA CYS A 106 8.13 -6.74 14.72
C CYS A 106 8.44 -6.54 16.21
N MET A 107 8.46 -5.27 16.64
CA MET A 107 8.77 -4.88 18.02
C MET A 107 7.78 -3.83 18.49
N ALA A 108 7.32 -3.94 19.74
CA ALA A 108 6.46 -2.92 20.34
C ALA A 108 7.10 -1.52 20.24
N GLY A 109 6.29 -0.52 19.87
CA GLY A 109 6.76 0.84 19.67
C GLY A 109 5.63 1.75 19.21
N HIS A 110 5.98 3.00 18.92
CA HIS A 110 5.03 4.01 18.46
C HIS A 110 4.99 4.10 16.93
N THR A 111 3.86 4.55 16.40
CA THR A 111 3.72 4.82 14.96
C THR A 111 4.65 5.95 14.51
N GLN A 112 5.12 5.86 13.27
CA GLN A 112 6.03 6.84 12.66
C GLN A 112 5.62 7.11 11.20
N ILE A 113 4.33 7.28 10.98
CA ILE A 113 3.72 7.51 9.66
C ILE A 113 4.24 8.81 9.04
N GLY A 114 4.41 9.84 9.86
CA GLY A 114 4.99 11.11 9.43
C GLY A 114 6.39 10.94 8.83
N LYS A 115 7.21 10.01 9.36
CA LYS A 115 8.51 9.69 8.76
C LYS A 115 8.36 8.95 7.43
N VAL A 116 7.38 8.06 7.28
CA VAL A 116 7.08 7.40 6.01
C VAL A 116 6.73 8.44 4.94
N LEU A 117 5.79 9.33 5.24
CA LEU A 117 5.36 10.39 4.31
C LEU A 117 6.52 11.32 3.94
N SER A 118 7.28 11.80 4.94
CA SER A 118 8.45 12.66 4.73
C SER A 118 9.53 11.97 3.91
N HIS A 119 9.80 10.68 4.16
CA HIS A 119 10.74 9.91 3.37
C HIS A 119 10.29 9.77 1.92
N THR A 120 9.01 9.48 1.70
CA THR A 120 8.44 9.39 0.34
C THR A 120 8.55 10.71 -0.42
N ILE A 121 8.33 11.84 0.24
CA ILE A 121 8.55 13.19 -0.31
C ILE A 121 10.01 13.34 -0.74
N ASN A 122 10.96 13.08 0.17
CA ASN A 122 12.40 13.22 -0.10
C ASN A 122 12.88 12.30 -1.23
N GLU A 123 12.36 11.08 -1.33
CA GLU A 123 12.68 10.19 -2.45
C GLU A 123 12.09 10.68 -3.77
N THR A 124 10.88 11.25 -3.73
CA THR A 124 10.23 11.82 -4.91
C THR A 124 10.95 13.07 -5.43
N GLU A 125 11.53 13.88 -4.55
CA GLU A 125 12.36 15.03 -4.92
C GLU A 125 13.64 14.61 -5.68
N LYS A 126 14.19 13.43 -5.38
CA LYS A 126 15.36 12.88 -6.08
C LYS A 126 14.96 12.22 -7.40
N LYS A 127 13.96 11.36 -7.39
CA LYS A 127 13.41 10.65 -8.53
C LYS A 127 11.97 10.26 -8.21
N LYS A 128 11.04 10.56 -9.11
CA LYS A 128 9.60 10.30 -8.95
C LYS A 128 9.33 8.92 -8.35
N VAL A 129 8.54 8.88 -7.28
CA VAL A 129 7.89 7.69 -6.76
C VAL A 129 6.49 7.62 -7.38
N ASP A 130 6.13 6.49 -7.99
CA ASP A 130 4.86 6.34 -8.70
C ASP A 130 3.70 6.00 -7.77
N ALA A 131 3.98 5.32 -6.65
CA ALA A 131 3.00 5.03 -5.60
C ALA A 131 3.66 4.76 -4.25
N LEU A 132 2.93 5.08 -3.17
CA LEU A 132 3.21 4.64 -1.81
C LEU A 132 2.17 3.58 -1.42
N ILE A 133 2.60 2.42 -0.94
CA ILE A 133 1.78 1.50 -0.15
C ILE A 133 2.12 1.69 1.32
N TYR A 134 1.11 1.85 2.15
CA TYR A 134 1.24 1.85 3.60
C TYR A 134 0.31 0.82 4.23
N VAL A 135 0.84 0.01 5.13
CA VAL A 135 0.08 -1.01 5.88
C VAL A 135 0.25 -0.76 7.38
N GLY A 136 -0.85 -0.55 8.09
CA GLY A 136 -0.83 -0.27 9.53
C GLY A 136 -2.18 -0.50 10.19
N ASP A 137 -2.21 -0.47 11.53
CA ASP A 137 -3.38 -0.76 12.36
C ASP A 137 -3.78 0.39 13.29
N CYS A 138 -2.86 1.27 13.64
CA CYS A 138 -3.14 2.39 14.54
C CYS A 138 -2.43 3.69 14.15
N VAL A 139 -2.81 4.80 14.78
CA VAL A 139 -2.22 6.13 14.63
C VAL A 139 -2.08 6.75 16.01
N GLU A 140 -0.84 7.09 16.39
CA GLU A 140 -0.52 7.77 17.64
C GLU A 140 0.03 9.19 17.40
N GLU A 141 0.13 9.59 16.14
CA GLU A 141 0.68 10.87 15.70
C GLU A 141 -0.43 11.90 15.50
N ASP A 142 -0.04 13.18 15.52
CA ASP A 142 -0.94 14.28 15.20
C ASP A 142 -1.49 14.18 13.77
N VAL A 143 -2.81 14.06 13.65
CA VAL A 143 -3.51 13.80 12.38
C VAL A 143 -3.40 15.00 11.43
N ASP A 144 -3.36 16.23 11.94
CA ASP A 144 -3.26 17.44 11.13
C ASP A 144 -1.87 17.52 10.49
N ASN A 145 -0.82 17.16 11.24
CA ASN A 145 0.54 17.07 10.70
C ASN A 145 0.64 15.99 9.62
N LEU A 146 0.04 14.82 9.83
CA LEU A 146 -0.02 13.77 8.80
C LEU A 146 -0.78 14.26 7.56
N GLY A 147 -1.87 15.00 7.76
CA GLY A 147 -2.64 15.63 6.68
C GLY A 147 -1.82 16.63 5.87
N HIS A 148 -1.01 17.46 6.53
CA HIS A 148 -0.11 18.40 5.86
C HIS A 148 0.93 17.68 4.96
N LEU A 149 1.59 16.64 5.49
CA LEU A 149 2.55 15.84 4.73
C LEU A 149 1.89 15.10 3.56
N ALA A 150 0.69 14.53 3.78
CA ALA A 150 -0.08 13.88 2.73
C ALA A 150 -0.49 14.87 1.64
N GLY A 151 -0.90 16.09 1.99
CA GLY A 151 -1.19 17.16 1.05
C GLY A 151 0.02 17.50 0.17
N LYS A 152 1.20 17.67 0.77
CA LYS A 152 2.46 17.89 0.03
C LYS A 152 2.74 16.75 -0.94
N LEU A 153 2.58 15.50 -0.49
CA LEU A 153 2.79 14.31 -1.31
C LEU A 153 1.80 14.25 -2.49
N GLY A 154 0.52 14.62 -2.24
CA GLY A 154 -0.51 14.72 -3.26
C GLY A 154 -0.19 15.75 -4.34
N LEU A 155 0.32 16.94 -3.95
CA LEU A 155 0.79 17.97 -4.90
C LEU A 155 1.95 17.48 -5.76
N MET A 156 2.79 16.59 -5.24
CA MET A 156 3.85 15.93 -6.00
C MET A 156 3.31 14.79 -6.89
N GLY A 157 2.02 14.51 -6.85
CA GLY A 157 1.36 13.48 -7.65
C GLY A 157 1.78 12.06 -7.26
N VAL A 158 1.99 11.78 -5.98
CA VAL A 158 2.28 10.44 -5.45
C VAL A 158 1.07 9.93 -4.69
N PRO A 159 0.27 9.02 -5.27
CA PRO A 159 -0.87 8.43 -4.58
C PRO A 159 -0.40 7.50 -3.46
N ALA A 160 -1.06 7.59 -2.30
CA ALA A 160 -0.86 6.65 -1.20
C ALA A 160 -2.03 5.66 -1.12
N PHE A 161 -1.71 4.38 -1.22
CA PHE A 161 -2.65 3.27 -1.07
C PHE A 161 -2.50 2.72 0.34
N VAL A 162 -3.52 2.97 1.18
CA VAL A 162 -3.45 2.72 2.61
C VAL A 162 -4.29 1.50 2.96
N PHE A 163 -3.63 0.49 3.47
CA PHE A 163 -4.24 -0.75 3.96
C PHE A 163 -4.34 -0.70 5.48
N HIS A 164 -5.56 -0.61 5.97
CA HIS A 164 -5.85 -0.52 7.40
C HIS A 164 -6.28 -1.88 7.95
N GLU A 165 -5.44 -2.49 8.76
CA GLU A 165 -5.77 -3.71 9.49
C GLU A 165 -6.47 -3.37 10.81
N GLY A 166 -7.52 -4.13 11.09
CA GLY A 166 -8.30 -3.92 12.31
C GLY A 166 -9.39 -2.87 12.16
N GLY A 167 -9.80 -2.28 13.26
CA GLY A 167 -10.99 -1.43 13.32
C GLY A 167 -10.83 -0.14 14.12
N ASP A 168 -9.61 0.30 14.40
CA ASP A 168 -9.38 1.55 15.13
C ASP A 168 -9.99 2.76 14.40
N PRO A 169 -10.95 3.49 15.01
CA PRO A 169 -11.66 4.57 14.34
C PRO A 169 -10.79 5.80 14.08
N VAL A 170 -9.80 6.06 14.94
CA VAL A 170 -8.87 7.20 14.79
C VAL A 170 -7.92 6.93 13.63
N ALA A 171 -7.36 5.72 13.59
CA ALA A 171 -6.54 5.28 12.47
C ALA A 171 -7.36 5.29 11.16
N GLY A 172 -8.58 4.76 11.19
CA GLY A 172 -9.47 4.77 10.03
C GLY A 172 -9.77 6.16 9.50
N PHE A 173 -9.94 7.15 10.37
CA PHE A 173 -10.09 8.55 9.97
C PHE A 173 -8.80 9.10 9.32
N ALA A 174 -7.66 8.99 10.00
CA ALA A 174 -6.38 9.50 9.53
C ALA A 174 -5.96 8.85 8.20
N PHE A 175 -6.11 7.55 8.06
CA PHE A 175 -5.75 6.81 6.85
C PHE A 175 -6.61 7.18 5.65
N LYS A 176 -7.92 7.41 5.86
CA LYS A 176 -8.82 7.94 4.83
C LYS A 176 -8.41 9.33 4.39
N GLN A 177 -7.99 10.20 5.32
CA GLN A 177 -7.49 11.53 4.98
C GLN A 177 -6.19 11.47 4.17
N ILE A 178 -5.22 10.63 4.56
CA ILE A 178 -3.97 10.42 3.82
C ILE A 178 -4.29 9.96 2.39
N ALA A 179 -5.11 8.92 2.23
CA ALA A 179 -5.50 8.42 0.92
C ALA A 179 -6.21 9.48 0.06
N LYS A 180 -7.12 10.25 0.65
CA LYS A 180 -7.86 11.31 -0.03
C LYS A 180 -6.94 12.45 -0.49
N LEU A 181 -6.07 12.95 0.39
CA LEU A 181 -5.18 14.08 0.10
C LEU A 181 -4.12 13.74 -0.93
N THR A 182 -3.68 12.48 -0.99
CA THR A 182 -2.71 12.00 -1.98
C THR A 182 -3.35 11.57 -3.31
N GLY A 183 -4.69 11.53 -3.40
CA GLY A 183 -5.39 11.01 -4.57
C GLY A 183 -5.32 9.49 -4.72
N GLY A 184 -4.87 8.77 -3.68
CA GLY A 184 -4.81 7.31 -3.63
C GLY A 184 -6.11 6.66 -3.15
N ALA A 185 -6.01 5.51 -2.49
CA ALA A 185 -7.14 4.74 -2.00
C ALA A 185 -6.91 4.18 -0.59
N TYR A 186 -8.00 4.01 0.15
CA TYR A 186 -8.04 3.39 1.47
C TYR A 186 -8.78 2.06 1.39
N CYS A 187 -8.23 1.03 2.00
CA CYS A 187 -8.88 -0.28 2.12
C CYS A 187 -8.73 -0.81 3.56
N PRO A 188 -9.84 -1.00 4.29
CA PRO A 188 -9.80 -1.78 5.50
C PRO A 188 -9.59 -3.26 5.13
N PHE A 189 -8.75 -3.97 5.85
CA PHE A 189 -8.58 -5.40 5.65
C PHE A 189 -8.38 -6.14 6.96
N ASP A 190 -8.64 -7.44 6.91
CA ASP A 190 -8.44 -8.36 8.00
C ASP A 190 -7.23 -9.27 7.71
N ALA A 191 -6.42 -9.49 8.71
CA ALA A 191 -5.26 -10.39 8.66
C ALA A 191 -5.60 -11.83 8.20
N SER A 192 -6.84 -12.28 8.32
CA SER A 192 -7.28 -13.60 7.83
C SER A 192 -7.40 -13.67 6.31
N SER A 193 -7.49 -12.54 5.62
CA SER A 193 -7.73 -12.44 4.18
C SER A 193 -6.43 -12.31 3.36
N ALA A 194 -5.56 -13.33 3.44
CA ALA A 194 -4.29 -13.32 2.70
C ALA A 194 -4.46 -13.15 1.18
N GLN A 195 -5.54 -13.72 0.61
CA GLN A 195 -5.84 -13.56 -0.81
C GLN A 195 -6.22 -12.12 -1.16
N THR A 196 -7.04 -11.47 -0.34
CA THR A 196 -7.42 -10.06 -0.51
C THR A 196 -6.19 -9.15 -0.50
N LEU A 197 -5.29 -9.32 0.49
CA LEU A 197 -4.04 -8.54 0.56
C LEU A 197 -3.19 -8.75 -0.71
N ARG A 198 -3.08 -9.98 -1.19
CA ARG A 198 -2.37 -10.31 -2.43
C ARG A 198 -2.94 -9.56 -3.62
N ASP A 199 -4.24 -9.64 -3.85
CA ASP A 199 -4.88 -9.04 -5.01
C ASP A 199 -4.79 -7.51 -4.99
N LEU A 200 -4.92 -6.90 -3.81
CA LEU A 200 -4.77 -5.47 -3.61
C LEU A 200 -3.33 -4.99 -3.86
N LEU A 201 -2.34 -5.68 -3.30
CA LEU A 201 -0.92 -5.33 -3.50
C LEU A 201 -0.50 -5.52 -4.97
N SER A 202 -0.96 -6.60 -5.62
CA SER A 202 -0.73 -6.84 -7.04
C SER A 202 -1.33 -5.74 -7.91
N ALA A 203 -2.55 -5.29 -7.62
CA ALA A 203 -3.20 -4.21 -8.36
C ALA A 203 -2.42 -2.90 -8.27
N VAL A 204 -1.95 -2.52 -7.07
CA VAL A 204 -1.13 -1.30 -6.89
C VAL A 204 0.23 -1.44 -7.56
N ALA A 205 0.86 -2.62 -7.51
CA ALA A 205 2.13 -2.89 -8.18
C ALA A 205 2.01 -2.75 -9.70
N VAL A 206 0.98 -3.34 -10.30
CA VAL A 206 0.68 -3.23 -11.74
C VAL A 206 0.38 -1.79 -12.13
N PHE A 207 -0.39 -1.06 -11.31
CA PHE A 207 -0.62 0.37 -11.50
C PHE A 207 0.71 1.17 -11.48
N ALA A 208 1.57 0.94 -10.51
CA ALA A 208 2.87 1.63 -10.42
C ALA A 208 3.79 1.32 -11.60
N ALA A 209 3.72 0.10 -12.16
CA ALA A 209 4.55 -0.33 -13.27
C ALA A 209 4.05 0.14 -14.63
N GLY A 210 2.75 0.02 -14.90
CA GLY A 210 2.16 0.23 -16.23
C GLY A 210 0.97 1.19 -16.27
N GLY A 211 0.60 1.78 -15.14
CA GLY A 211 -0.50 2.71 -15.02
C GLY A 211 -1.86 2.05 -15.19
N ARG A 212 -2.88 2.89 -15.45
CA ARG A 212 -4.27 2.46 -15.60
C ARG A 212 -4.49 1.40 -16.70
N PRO A 213 -3.91 1.50 -17.91
CA PRO A 213 -4.11 0.48 -18.94
C PRO A 213 -3.68 -0.91 -18.51
N ALA A 214 -2.54 -1.01 -17.82
CA ALA A 214 -2.02 -2.30 -17.33
C ALA A 214 -2.93 -2.89 -16.24
N LEU A 215 -3.49 -2.04 -15.38
CA LEU A 215 -4.45 -2.47 -14.36
C LEU A 215 -5.75 -3.00 -14.98
N GLU A 216 -6.26 -2.33 -16.02
CA GLU A 216 -7.45 -2.78 -16.78
C GLU A 216 -7.21 -4.14 -17.47
N ASP A 217 -6.01 -4.36 -18.00
CA ASP A 217 -5.63 -5.64 -18.61
C ASP A 217 -5.47 -6.76 -17.58
N LEU A 218 -4.93 -6.46 -16.39
CA LEU A 218 -4.91 -7.40 -15.27
C LEU A 218 -6.33 -7.82 -14.86
N ALA A 219 -7.23 -6.84 -14.77
CA ALA A 219 -8.63 -7.07 -14.44
C ALA A 219 -9.31 -8.02 -15.44
N LYS A 220 -9.07 -7.84 -16.74
CA LYS A 220 -9.60 -8.73 -17.79
C LYS A 220 -9.05 -10.15 -17.72
N LYS A 221 -7.77 -10.33 -17.35
CA LYS A 221 -7.10 -11.63 -17.31
C LYS A 221 -7.47 -12.48 -16.09
N LYS A 222 -7.61 -11.86 -14.91
CA LYS A 222 -7.90 -12.60 -13.66
C LYS A 222 -9.34 -13.08 -13.56
N GLY A 223 -10.28 -12.52 -14.34
CA GLY A 223 -11.71 -12.91 -14.35
C GLY A 223 -12.40 -12.72 -12.98
N GLY A 224 -13.70 -12.71 -12.92
CA GLY A 224 -14.47 -12.60 -11.67
C GLY A 224 -14.59 -11.16 -11.17
N GLU A 225 -14.29 -10.89 -9.92
CA GLU A 225 -14.51 -9.61 -9.23
C GLU A 225 -13.75 -8.44 -9.88
N THR A 226 -12.58 -8.70 -10.48
CA THR A 226 -11.77 -7.68 -11.20
C THR A 226 -12.43 -7.22 -12.51
N LEU A 227 -13.25 -8.07 -13.15
CA LEU A 227 -13.99 -7.73 -14.37
C LEU A 227 -15.16 -6.76 -14.11
N LEU A 228 -15.83 -6.87 -12.97
CA LEU A 228 -16.92 -5.97 -12.58
C LEU A 228 -16.48 -4.51 -12.50
N ILE A 229 -15.22 -4.26 -12.18
CA ILE A 229 -14.64 -2.91 -12.07
C ILE A 229 -14.43 -2.27 -13.44
N ALA A 230 -13.92 -3.01 -14.41
CA ALA A 230 -13.72 -2.51 -15.75
C ALA A 230 -15.05 -2.13 -16.45
N ASP A 231 -16.13 -2.85 -16.17
CA ASP A 231 -17.46 -2.58 -16.74
C ASP A 231 -18.19 -1.40 -16.08
N GLN A 232 -17.98 -1.17 -14.78
CA GLN A 232 -18.53 0.01 -14.10
C GLN A 232 -17.88 1.31 -14.57
N MET A 233 -16.63 1.26 -15.04
CA MET A 233 -15.87 2.41 -15.54
C MET A 233 -16.24 2.81 -16.97
N LYS A 234 -16.87 1.92 -17.77
CA LYS A 234 -17.38 2.22 -19.12
C LYS A 234 -18.69 3.01 -19.14
N ARG A 235 -19.36 3.14 -18.01
CA ARG A 235 -20.70 3.76 -17.88
C ARG A 235 -20.70 5.19 -17.35
N ARG A 236 -19.56 5.90 -17.44
CA ARG A 236 -19.49 7.34 -17.16
C ARG A 236 -18.81 8.10 -18.28
#